data_89b8e6d5698a0314c59b1551cd7dd2a8
#
_entry.id   89b8e6d5698a0314c59b1551cd7dd2a8
#
_cell.length_a   1.000
_cell.length_b   1.000
_cell.length_c   1.000
_cell.angle_alpha   90.00
_cell.angle_beta   90.00
_cell.angle_gamma   90.00
#
_symmetry.space_group_name_H-M   'P 1'
#
loop_
_entity.id
_entity.type
_entity.pdbx_description
1 polymer ?
#
loop_
_entity_poly.entity_id
_entity_poly.type
_entity_poly.pdbx_seq_one_letter_code
_entity_poly.pdbx_strand_id
1 'polypeptide(L)'
;MPDKQVLDDFLAMVLSGRHDQAIADFYAEDCTMQENLGEIRRGRTLAVMREKATLARFKEVRTTVVQPVFVSGDHVVIHWIFEFVREDGKIVRIEELAKQRWAGNKMAEERFYYDPAQMAGMR
;
A
#
# COMPACT_ATOMS: atom_id res chain seq x y z
N MET A 1 -4.06 -13.10 13.27
CA MET A 1 -4.66 -11.82 12.83
C MET A 1 -3.92 -10.68 13.49
N PRO A 2 -3.78 -9.52 12.87
CA PRO A 2 -3.16 -8.39 13.56
C PRO A 2 -4.04 -7.91 14.71
N ASP A 3 -3.39 -7.41 15.77
CA ASP A 3 -4.13 -6.73 16.83
C ASP A 3 -4.84 -5.51 16.24
N LYS A 4 -6.03 -5.20 16.78
CA LYS A 4 -6.81 -4.05 16.26
C LYS A 4 -6.01 -2.76 16.30
N GLN A 5 -5.25 -2.52 17.36
CA GLN A 5 -4.44 -1.31 17.48
C GLN A 5 -3.34 -1.25 16.43
N VAL A 6 -2.71 -2.39 16.14
CA VAL A 6 -1.67 -2.47 15.09
C VAL A 6 -2.26 -2.15 13.73
N LEU A 7 -3.43 -2.71 13.40
CA LEU A 7 -4.10 -2.42 12.14
C LEU A 7 -4.51 -0.95 12.05
N ASP A 8 -5.05 -0.38 13.13
CA ASP A 8 -5.43 1.03 13.17
C ASP A 8 -4.19 1.94 12.97
N ASP A 9 -3.07 1.60 13.60
CA ASP A 9 -1.83 2.36 13.47
C ASP A 9 -1.26 2.27 12.05
N PHE A 10 -1.33 1.08 11.44
CA PHE A 10 -0.94 0.89 10.05
C PHE A 10 -1.77 1.78 9.12
N LEU A 11 -3.10 1.72 9.25
CA LEU A 11 -4.01 2.53 8.44
C LEU A 11 -3.71 4.03 8.61
N ALA A 12 -3.51 4.49 9.85
CA ALA A 12 -3.21 5.89 10.13
C ALA A 12 -1.91 6.35 9.46
N MET A 13 -0.88 5.49 9.46
CA MET A 13 0.40 5.82 8.83
C MET A 13 0.28 5.93 7.31
N VAL A 14 -0.44 5.00 6.67
CA VAL A 14 -0.67 5.06 5.22
C VAL A 14 -1.51 6.30 4.88
N LEU A 15 -2.55 6.59 5.66
CA LEU A 15 -3.40 7.77 5.47
C LEU A 15 -2.61 9.09 5.60
N SER A 16 -1.55 9.10 6.41
CA SER A 16 -0.70 10.29 6.55
C SER A 16 0.21 10.54 5.36
N GLY A 17 0.24 9.63 4.38
CA GLY A 17 1.12 9.71 3.20
C GLY A 17 2.48 9.05 3.38
N ARG A 18 2.80 8.57 4.58
CA ARG A 18 4.09 7.91 4.87
C ARG A 18 4.04 6.43 4.50
N HIS A 19 3.81 6.15 3.22
CA HIS A 19 3.66 4.79 2.72
C HIS A 19 4.92 3.95 2.91
N ASP A 20 6.09 4.53 2.69
CA ASP A 20 7.38 3.88 2.88
C ASP A 20 7.62 3.52 4.35
N GLN A 21 7.27 4.40 5.28
CA GLN A 21 7.39 4.14 6.70
C GLN A 21 6.43 3.04 7.15
N ALA A 22 5.22 3.00 6.58
CA ALA A 22 4.26 1.94 6.86
C ALA A 22 4.83 0.56 6.48
N ILE A 23 5.52 0.47 5.35
CA ILE A 23 6.20 -0.77 4.94
C ILE A 23 7.30 -1.11 5.93
N ALA A 24 8.14 -0.14 6.30
CA ALA A 24 9.25 -0.36 7.21
C ALA A 24 8.80 -0.88 8.58
N ASP A 25 7.69 -0.34 9.09
CA ASP A 25 7.23 -0.63 10.45
C ASP A 25 6.33 -1.87 10.56
N PHE A 26 5.55 -2.17 9.52
CA PHE A 26 4.47 -3.17 9.62
C PHE A 26 4.65 -4.41 8.75
N TYR A 27 5.54 -4.40 7.77
CA TYR A 27 5.75 -5.56 6.89
C TYR A 27 6.82 -6.48 7.48
N ALA A 28 6.63 -7.79 7.25
CA ALA A 28 7.63 -8.78 7.61
C ALA A 28 8.88 -8.61 6.76
N GLU A 29 10.04 -8.99 7.27
CA GLU A 29 11.32 -8.89 6.56
C GLU A 29 11.29 -9.61 5.21
N ASP A 30 10.65 -10.78 5.15
CA ASP A 30 10.52 -11.61 3.96
C ASP A 30 9.17 -11.45 3.25
N CYS A 31 8.49 -10.33 3.46
CA CYS A 31 7.18 -10.07 2.88
C CYS A 31 7.21 -10.17 1.35
N THR A 32 6.04 -10.48 0.78
CA THR A 32 5.84 -10.44 -0.67
C THR A 32 4.80 -9.41 -1.05
N MET A 33 5.03 -8.76 -2.19
CA MET A 33 4.08 -7.83 -2.79
C MET A 33 3.89 -8.20 -4.26
N GLN A 34 2.66 -8.08 -4.73
CA GLN A 34 2.31 -8.38 -6.11
C GLN A 34 1.24 -7.39 -6.59
N GLU A 35 1.36 -6.93 -7.83
CA GLU A 35 0.35 -6.10 -8.47
C GLU A 35 -0.37 -6.91 -9.53
N ASN A 36 -1.69 -7.07 -9.37
CA ASN A 36 -2.53 -7.87 -10.27
C ASN A 36 -1.94 -9.28 -10.45
N LEU A 37 -1.68 -9.71 -11.67
CA LEU A 37 -1.02 -10.99 -12.00
C LEU A 37 0.45 -10.81 -12.34
N GLY A 38 1.05 -9.70 -11.93
CA GLY A 38 2.44 -9.39 -12.21
C GLY A 38 3.44 -10.19 -11.39
N GLU A 39 4.70 -9.80 -11.47
CA GLU A 39 5.80 -10.42 -10.75
C GLU A 39 5.62 -10.29 -9.24
N ILE A 40 5.87 -11.38 -8.51
CA ILE A 40 5.92 -11.37 -7.05
C ILE A 40 7.27 -10.81 -6.63
N ARG A 41 7.26 -9.74 -5.85
CA ARG A 41 8.45 -9.08 -5.33
C ARG A 41 8.61 -9.44 -3.86
N ARG A 42 9.82 -9.80 -3.47
CA ARG A 42 10.10 -10.28 -2.12
C ARG A 42 11.07 -9.36 -1.40
N GLY A 43 10.80 -9.12 -0.11
CA GLY A 43 11.70 -8.45 0.79
C GLY A 43 11.26 -7.03 1.16
N ARG A 44 11.28 -6.76 2.48
CA ARG A 44 10.88 -5.46 3.03
C ARG A 44 11.82 -4.34 2.60
N THR A 45 13.13 -4.57 2.64
CA THR A 45 14.12 -3.53 2.28
C THR A 45 13.89 -3.03 0.86
N LEU A 46 13.69 -3.94 -0.09
CA LEU A 46 13.44 -3.58 -1.49
C LEU A 46 12.10 -2.85 -1.63
N ALA A 47 11.07 -3.30 -0.90
CA ALA A 47 9.76 -2.68 -0.92
C ALA A 47 9.83 -1.23 -0.41
N VAL A 48 10.55 -0.97 0.67
CA VAL A 48 10.76 0.38 1.20
C VAL A 48 11.47 1.26 0.18
N MET A 49 12.53 0.75 -0.44
CA MET A 49 13.29 1.50 -1.45
C MET A 49 12.43 1.89 -2.65
N ARG A 50 11.60 0.96 -3.13
CA ARG A 50 10.69 1.21 -4.26
C ARG A 50 9.65 2.26 -3.91
N GLU A 51 9.08 2.18 -2.72
CA GLU A 51 8.08 3.14 -2.28
C GLU A 51 8.66 4.54 -2.12
N LYS A 52 9.85 4.65 -1.52
CA LYS A 52 10.55 5.93 -1.44
C LYS A 52 10.80 6.53 -2.82
N ALA A 53 11.24 5.71 -3.78
CA ALA A 53 11.48 6.16 -5.14
C ALA A 53 10.19 6.65 -5.82
N THR A 54 9.08 5.95 -5.60
CA THR A 54 7.78 6.36 -6.12
C THR A 54 7.33 7.69 -5.52
N LEU A 55 7.37 7.81 -4.19
CA LEU A 55 6.94 9.03 -3.49
C LEU A 55 7.79 10.24 -3.89
N ALA A 56 9.09 10.06 -4.12
CA ALA A 56 10.00 11.12 -4.52
C ALA A 56 9.68 11.72 -5.90
N ARG A 57 8.92 11.02 -6.72
CA ARG A 57 8.51 11.47 -8.07
C ARG A 57 7.35 12.45 -8.04
N PHE A 58 6.68 12.60 -6.91
CA PHE A 58 5.46 13.37 -6.79
C PHE A 58 5.61 14.49 -5.76
N LYS A 59 4.86 15.56 -5.97
CA LYS A 59 4.82 16.70 -5.06
C LYS A 59 4.17 16.33 -3.74
N GLU A 60 3.10 15.54 -3.80
CA GLU A 60 2.40 14.98 -2.63
C GLU A 60 1.60 13.76 -3.04
N VAL A 61 1.19 12.97 -2.05
CA VAL A 61 0.21 11.91 -2.22
C VAL A 61 -0.92 12.13 -1.21
N ARG A 62 -2.16 12.06 -1.70
CA ARG A 62 -3.37 12.13 -0.88
C ARG A 62 -3.96 10.74 -0.81
N THR A 63 -4.18 10.24 0.39
CA THR A 63 -4.61 8.86 0.61
C THR A 63 -5.96 8.84 1.28
N THR A 64 -6.86 8.02 0.76
CA THR A 64 -8.20 7.80 1.32
C THR A 64 -8.44 6.31 1.47
N VAL A 65 -9.06 5.90 2.59
CA VAL A 65 -9.58 4.55 2.76
C VAL A 65 -11.10 4.59 2.58
N VAL A 66 -11.62 3.70 1.75
CA VAL A 66 -13.06 3.53 1.58
C VAL A 66 -13.52 2.45 2.54
N GLN A 67 -14.33 2.83 3.53
CA GLN A 67 -14.87 1.89 4.51
C GLN A 67 -15.93 0.97 3.89
N PRO A 68 -16.11 -0.28 4.41
CA PRO A 68 -15.41 -0.81 5.57
C PRO A 68 -14.09 -1.49 5.20
N VAL A 69 -13.18 -1.61 6.16
CA VAL A 69 -12.02 -2.48 6.05
C VAL A 69 -12.49 -3.90 6.44
N PHE A 70 -12.22 -4.87 5.57
CA PHE A 70 -12.66 -6.25 5.80
C PHE A 70 -11.57 -7.06 6.46
N VAL A 71 -11.90 -7.70 7.59
CA VAL A 71 -10.98 -8.56 8.32
C VAL A 71 -11.60 -9.94 8.48
N SER A 72 -10.87 -10.97 8.07
CA SER A 72 -11.27 -12.35 8.26
C SER A 72 -10.04 -13.17 8.65
N GLY A 73 -9.91 -13.48 9.95
CA GLY A 73 -8.74 -14.16 10.47
C GLY A 73 -7.47 -13.37 10.20
N ASP A 74 -6.52 -13.99 9.52
CA ASP A 74 -5.23 -13.36 9.15
C ASP A 74 -5.31 -12.48 7.90
N HIS A 75 -6.47 -12.42 7.26
CA HIS A 75 -6.65 -11.69 6.00
C HIS A 75 -7.35 -10.35 6.23
N VAL A 76 -6.82 -9.32 5.57
CA VAL A 76 -7.38 -7.96 5.59
C VAL A 76 -7.52 -7.50 4.14
N VAL A 77 -8.67 -6.92 3.81
CA VAL A 77 -8.88 -6.29 2.49
C VAL A 77 -9.22 -4.83 2.70
N ILE A 78 -8.45 -3.96 2.04
CA ILE A 78 -8.59 -2.51 2.16
C ILE A 78 -8.82 -1.91 0.78
N HIS A 79 -9.83 -1.05 0.68
CA HIS A 79 -10.10 -0.28 -0.52
C HIS A 79 -9.43 1.09 -0.39
N TRP A 80 -8.35 1.29 -1.14
CA TRP A 80 -7.58 2.53 -1.14
C TRP A 80 -7.90 3.40 -2.34
N ILE A 81 -7.85 4.72 -2.14
CA ILE A 81 -7.77 5.69 -3.23
C ILE A 81 -6.54 6.55 -2.97
N PHE A 82 -5.62 6.56 -3.93
CA PHE A 82 -4.42 7.39 -3.89
C PHE A 82 -4.50 8.45 -4.98
N GLU A 83 -4.25 9.69 -4.60
CA GLU A 83 -4.11 10.79 -5.55
C GLU A 83 -2.67 11.28 -5.50
N PHE A 84 -1.91 10.99 -6.56
CA PHE A 84 -0.52 11.41 -6.70
C PHE A 84 -0.48 12.73 -7.44
N VAL A 85 -0.01 13.78 -6.77
CA VAL A 85 0.08 15.11 -7.36
C VAL A 85 1.45 15.24 -8.03
N ARG A 86 1.45 15.37 -9.36
CA ARG A 86 2.67 15.52 -10.14
C ARG A 86 3.25 16.93 -9.97
N GLU A 87 4.54 17.08 -10.31
CA GLU A 87 5.21 18.38 -10.27
C GLU A 87 4.56 19.42 -11.22
N ASP A 88 3.92 18.96 -12.30
CA ASP A 88 3.16 19.81 -13.22
C ASP A 88 1.75 20.16 -12.72
N GLY A 89 1.39 19.69 -11.53
CA GLY A 89 0.07 19.93 -10.92
C GLY A 89 -1.02 18.96 -11.33
N LYS A 90 -0.77 18.08 -12.30
CA LYS A 90 -1.74 17.04 -12.68
C LYS A 90 -1.83 15.99 -11.58
N ILE A 91 -3.03 15.41 -11.41
CA ILE A 91 -3.31 14.39 -10.41
C ILE A 91 -3.52 13.05 -11.09
N VAL A 92 -2.77 12.03 -10.62
CA VAL A 92 -2.98 10.64 -11.02
C VAL A 92 -3.75 9.95 -9.90
N ARG A 93 -4.97 9.51 -10.18
CA ARG A 93 -5.82 8.84 -9.21
C ARG A 93 -5.78 7.34 -9.44
N ILE A 94 -5.43 6.60 -8.40
CA ILE A 94 -5.40 5.14 -8.42
C ILE A 94 -6.36 4.64 -7.36
N GLU A 95 -7.32 3.84 -7.78
CA GLU A 95 -8.25 3.16 -6.90
C GLU A 95 -7.94 1.67 -6.95
N GLU A 96 -7.73 1.06 -5.77
CA GLU A 96 -7.28 -0.32 -5.69
C GLU A 96 -7.83 -1.05 -4.47
N LEU A 97 -7.83 -2.37 -4.55
CA LEU A 97 -8.05 -3.25 -3.40
C LEU A 97 -6.71 -3.88 -3.02
N ALA A 98 -6.34 -3.77 -1.76
CA ALA A 98 -5.17 -4.47 -1.21
C ALA A 98 -5.65 -5.67 -0.41
N LYS A 99 -5.29 -6.86 -0.85
CA LYS A 99 -5.55 -8.10 -0.11
C LYS A 99 -4.29 -8.50 0.63
N GLN A 100 -4.39 -8.58 1.94
CA GLN A 100 -3.25 -8.79 2.83
C GLN A 100 -3.42 -10.06 3.65
N ARG A 101 -2.31 -10.76 3.86
CA ARG A 101 -2.20 -11.82 4.86
C ARG A 101 -1.18 -11.39 5.90
N TRP A 102 -1.62 -11.37 7.14
CA TRP A 102 -0.79 -11.00 8.29
C TRP A 102 -0.29 -12.24 9.03
N ALA A 103 0.95 -12.21 9.48
CA ALA A 103 1.52 -13.20 10.38
C ALA A 103 1.71 -12.49 11.73
N GLY A 104 0.72 -12.65 12.61
CA GLY A 104 0.63 -11.85 13.84
C GLY A 104 0.52 -10.35 13.48
N ASN A 105 1.41 -9.54 14.00
CA ASN A 105 1.41 -8.09 13.80
C ASN A 105 2.32 -7.62 12.66
N LYS A 106 2.72 -8.54 11.78
CA LYS A 106 3.51 -8.21 10.58
C LYS A 106 2.81 -8.71 9.33
N MET A 107 2.80 -7.87 8.30
CA MET A 107 2.20 -8.24 7.02
C MET A 107 3.16 -9.12 6.24
N ALA A 108 2.70 -10.34 5.91
CA ALA A 108 3.51 -11.34 5.22
C ALA A 108 3.35 -11.28 3.70
N GLU A 109 2.13 -11.02 3.23
CA GLU A 109 1.82 -10.97 1.80
C GLU A 109 0.81 -9.87 1.52
N GLU A 110 1.04 -9.13 0.43
CA GLU A 110 0.09 -8.12 -0.03
C GLU A 110 -0.05 -8.20 -1.55
N ARG A 111 -1.29 -8.25 -2.02
CA ARG A 111 -1.58 -8.23 -3.44
C ARG A 111 -2.57 -7.12 -3.75
N PHE A 112 -2.20 -6.29 -4.72
CA PHE A 112 -3.02 -5.16 -5.16
C PHE A 112 -3.77 -5.55 -6.41
N TYR A 113 -5.08 -5.24 -6.44
CA TYR A 113 -5.95 -5.44 -7.59
C TYR A 113 -6.45 -4.08 -8.06
N TYR A 114 -6.07 -3.69 -9.27
CA TYR A 114 -6.49 -2.43 -9.86
C TYR A 114 -6.45 -2.52 -11.39
N ASP A 115 -7.12 -1.56 -12.03
CA ASP A 115 -7.04 -1.43 -13.48
C ASP A 115 -5.69 -0.81 -13.86
N PRO A 116 -4.82 -1.56 -14.59
CA PRO A 116 -3.51 -1.03 -15.00
C PRO A 116 -3.57 0.26 -15.83
N ALA A 117 -4.69 0.53 -16.48
CA ALA A 117 -4.87 1.77 -17.24
C ALA A 117 -4.70 3.02 -16.38
N GLN A 118 -5.00 2.94 -15.07
CA GLN A 118 -4.82 4.04 -14.12
C GLN A 118 -3.35 4.47 -14.01
N MET A 119 -2.42 3.55 -14.27
CA MET A 119 -0.97 3.79 -14.12
C MET A 119 -0.38 4.60 -15.28
N ALA A 120 -1.13 4.86 -16.34
CA ALA A 120 -0.61 5.59 -17.51
C ALA A 120 -0.04 6.97 -17.14
N GLY A 121 -0.66 7.67 -16.19
CA GLY A 121 -0.21 8.98 -15.72
C GLY A 121 0.98 8.96 -14.77
N MET A 122 1.42 7.77 -14.34
CA MET A 122 2.55 7.59 -13.41
C MET A 122 3.90 7.63 -14.12
N ARG A 123 3.90 7.55 -15.44
CA ARG A 123 5.11 7.47 -16.26
C ARG A 123 5.68 8.84 -16.59
#